data_d708d01d88ee80d7eb901afa08b2ead9
#
_entry.id   d708d01d88ee80d7eb901afa08b2ead9
#
_cell.length_a   1.000
_cell.length_b   1.000
_cell.length_c   1.000
_cell.angle_alpha   90.00
_cell.angle_beta   90.00
_cell.angle_gamma   90.00
#
_symmetry.space_group_name_H-M   'P 1'
#
loop_
_entity.id
_entity.type
_entity.pdbx_description
1 polymer ?
#
loop_
_entity_poly.entity_id
_entity_poly.type
_entity_poly.pdbx_seq_one_letter_code
_entity_poly.pdbx_strand_id
1 'polypeptide(L)'
;MSISEISRLLPIARRRIGEKLTRWVQKMFSNEKLKKDIFKTGRERKALLCYLPEAFNGKALPKYHSNFTECHTAAEALHRLGYSVDCASRNKTGIDYSRYDVVFGINCASYAASFTADNKVQPLRIFYSVGAHTFYNFRTTAARNKEFFARHNSWLMTSCHYVPGNGMNYYMSQLSDAVISLGDSFLVQQMESEGDDTTKVKALPAFHFKVCTPDEKKDFSQCRNNILWFGSSGMLHKGLDIAIDFALEHPQFTLHICGGSRQEKGFRELYMPKIKKAGNIVMHGFVDIESKEFADVLAQCGILLNPSLSESGAVAVLNVLGNGALMPVYSKGTGLDLADTGIEVSEVT
;
A
#
# COMPACT_ATOMS: atom_id res chain seq x y z
N MET A 1 -30.39 -28.73 16.27
CA MET A 1 -29.34 -28.67 17.30
C MET A 1 -30.00 -28.58 18.65
N SER A 2 -29.75 -29.52 19.55
CA SER A 2 -30.37 -29.56 20.89
C SER A 2 -29.66 -28.60 21.84
N ILE A 3 -30.35 -28.15 22.92
CA ILE A 3 -29.78 -27.27 23.94
C ILE A 3 -28.51 -27.89 24.58
N SER A 4 -28.45 -29.23 24.64
CA SER A 4 -27.31 -30.01 25.13
C SER A 4 -26.07 -29.92 24.17
N GLU A 5 -26.27 -29.80 22.88
CA GLU A 5 -25.20 -29.63 21.89
C GLU A 5 -24.65 -28.20 21.96
N ILE A 6 -25.51 -27.21 22.14
CA ILE A 6 -25.12 -25.81 22.32
C ILE A 6 -24.27 -25.62 23.61
N SER A 7 -24.73 -26.29 24.73
CA SER A 7 -23.99 -26.18 26.00
C SER A 7 -22.60 -26.84 25.98
N ARG A 8 -22.38 -27.85 25.13
CA ARG A 8 -21.05 -28.47 24.91
C ARG A 8 -20.11 -27.64 24.05
N LEU A 9 -20.67 -26.84 23.11
CA LEU A 9 -19.85 -25.98 22.22
C LEU A 9 -19.46 -24.64 22.84
N LEU A 10 -20.24 -24.15 23.81
CA LEU A 10 -19.98 -22.87 24.48
C LEU A 10 -18.59 -22.77 25.15
N PRO A 11 -18.09 -23.77 25.90
CA PRO A 11 -16.76 -23.71 26.50
C PRO A 11 -15.64 -23.71 25.45
N ILE A 12 -15.81 -24.49 24.36
CA ILE A 12 -14.83 -24.57 23.26
C ILE A 12 -14.80 -23.23 22.48
N ALA A 13 -15.96 -22.65 22.24
CA ALA A 13 -16.08 -21.36 21.58
C ALA A 13 -15.49 -20.24 22.47
N ARG A 14 -15.79 -20.22 23.77
CA ARG A 14 -15.21 -19.27 24.72
C ARG A 14 -13.69 -19.41 24.83
N ARG A 15 -13.15 -20.63 24.87
CA ARG A 15 -11.71 -20.86 24.90
C ARG A 15 -11.02 -20.37 23.61
N ARG A 16 -11.58 -20.71 22.42
CA ARG A 16 -11.03 -20.27 21.13
C ARG A 16 -11.12 -18.77 20.92
N ILE A 17 -12.21 -18.14 21.38
CA ILE A 17 -12.36 -16.67 21.33
C ILE A 17 -11.37 -16.03 22.30
N GLY A 18 -11.23 -16.56 23.53
CA GLY A 18 -10.26 -16.11 24.50
C GLY A 18 -8.82 -16.22 23.99
N GLU A 19 -8.44 -17.35 23.40
CA GLU A 19 -7.10 -17.56 22.83
C GLU A 19 -6.82 -16.67 21.61
N LYS A 20 -7.83 -16.41 20.77
CA LYS A 20 -7.72 -15.45 19.66
C LYS A 20 -7.60 -14.01 20.16
N LEU A 21 -8.42 -13.64 21.15
CA LEU A 21 -8.38 -12.32 21.75
C LEU A 21 -7.07 -12.10 22.48
N THR A 22 -6.59 -13.08 23.26
CA THR A 22 -5.29 -13.02 23.95
C THR A 22 -4.13 -12.92 22.97
N ARG A 23 -4.14 -13.70 21.89
CA ARG A 23 -3.13 -13.59 20.80
C ARG A 23 -3.21 -12.27 20.08
N TRP A 24 -4.39 -11.74 19.83
CA TRP A 24 -4.59 -10.44 19.21
C TRP A 24 -4.11 -9.30 20.11
N VAL A 25 -4.46 -9.35 21.42
CA VAL A 25 -3.98 -8.42 22.44
C VAL A 25 -2.45 -8.53 22.60
N GLN A 26 -1.90 -9.74 22.74
CA GLN A 26 -0.45 -9.94 22.79
C GLN A 26 0.27 -9.44 21.54
N LYS A 27 -0.33 -9.61 20.34
CA LYS A 27 0.21 -9.07 19.09
C LYS A 27 0.10 -7.54 19.04
N MET A 28 -0.95 -6.96 19.59
CA MET A 28 -1.06 -5.50 19.76
C MET A 28 0.02 -4.96 20.72
N PHE A 29 0.20 -5.59 21.87
CA PHE A 29 1.20 -5.16 22.86
C PHE A 29 2.64 -5.52 22.46
N SER A 30 2.87 -6.60 21.73
CA SER A 30 4.22 -6.96 21.26
C SER A 30 4.80 -5.99 20.22
N ASN A 31 3.96 -5.16 19.60
CA ASN A 31 4.35 -4.16 18.60
C ASN A 31 4.44 -2.74 19.17
N GLU A 32 4.30 -2.54 20.48
CA GLU A 32 4.43 -1.23 21.13
C GLU A 32 5.89 -0.86 21.42
N LYS A 33 6.67 -0.63 20.38
CA LYS A 33 8.07 -0.28 20.50
C LYS A 33 8.27 1.24 20.39
N LEU A 34 9.20 1.75 21.21
CA LEU A 34 9.79 3.08 21.07
C LEU A 34 11.30 2.93 21.11
N LYS A 35 11.97 3.18 20.00
CA LYS A 35 13.43 3.28 19.95
C LYS A 35 13.82 4.75 20.10
N LYS A 36 14.63 5.03 21.11
CA LYS A 36 15.12 6.37 21.40
C LYS A 36 16.45 6.62 20.73
N ASP A 37 16.62 7.85 20.26
CA ASP A 37 17.86 8.38 19.65
C ASP A 37 18.54 7.34 18.76
N ILE A 38 17.82 6.95 17.69
CA ILE A 38 18.21 5.85 16.78
C ILE A 38 19.57 6.06 16.14
N PHE A 39 20.07 7.33 16.07
CA PHE A 39 21.39 7.71 15.56
C PHE A 39 22.42 8.00 16.67
N LYS A 40 22.04 7.87 17.95
CA LYS A 40 22.90 8.07 19.14
C LYS A 40 23.60 9.44 19.16
N THR A 41 22.85 10.50 18.90
CA THR A 41 23.38 11.86 18.77
C THR A 41 23.35 12.67 20.05
N GLY A 42 22.43 12.37 20.97
CA GLY A 42 22.22 13.09 22.23
C GLY A 42 21.82 14.56 22.06
N ARG A 43 21.30 14.96 20.89
CA ARG A 43 20.92 16.36 20.61
C ARG A 43 19.74 16.79 21.45
N GLU A 44 19.66 18.08 21.80
CA GLU A 44 18.57 18.68 22.56
C GLU A 44 17.25 18.68 21.78
N ARG A 45 17.31 19.09 20.49
CA ARG A 45 16.15 19.09 19.59
C ARG A 45 15.75 17.67 19.26
N LYS A 46 14.46 17.36 19.43
CA LYS A 46 13.95 15.98 19.29
C LYS A 46 12.85 15.88 18.26
N ALA A 47 12.92 14.84 17.43
CA ALA A 47 11.86 14.47 16.51
C ALA A 47 11.34 13.05 16.84
N LEU A 48 10.04 12.89 16.76
CA LEU A 48 9.38 11.59 16.85
C LEU A 48 8.94 11.14 15.46
N LEU A 49 9.39 9.96 15.04
CA LEU A 49 8.94 9.30 13.82
C LEU A 49 7.94 8.18 14.20
N CYS A 50 6.67 8.36 13.87
CA CYS A 50 5.60 7.37 14.08
C CYS A 50 5.46 6.47 12.85
N TYR A 51 6.29 5.40 12.77
CA TYR A 51 6.32 4.53 11.60
C TYR A 51 6.76 3.09 11.95
N LEU A 52 7.99 2.69 11.57
CA LEU A 52 8.50 1.31 11.65
C LEU A 52 9.84 1.23 12.39
N PRO A 53 9.87 1.07 13.74
CA PRO A 53 11.12 0.93 14.48
C PRO A 53 12.00 -0.24 14.03
N GLU A 54 11.40 -1.22 13.35
CA GLU A 54 12.08 -2.38 12.78
C GLU A 54 13.11 -2.00 11.70
N ALA A 55 12.93 -0.86 11.02
CA ALA A 55 13.88 -0.33 10.06
C ALA A 55 15.26 -0.02 10.66
N PHE A 56 15.36 0.07 12.00
CA PHE A 56 16.59 0.42 12.72
C PHE A 56 17.14 -0.76 13.54
N ASN A 57 16.94 -2.00 13.10
CA ASN A 57 17.44 -3.21 13.78
C ASN A 57 18.88 -3.59 13.38
N GLY A 58 19.57 -2.78 12.59
CA GLY A 58 20.93 -3.07 12.11
C GLY A 58 21.00 -4.15 11.02
N LYS A 59 19.88 -4.55 10.45
CA LYS A 59 19.80 -5.46 9.31
C LYS A 59 19.62 -4.68 8.02
N ALA A 60 20.01 -5.29 6.89
CA ALA A 60 19.68 -4.73 5.57
C ALA A 60 18.17 -4.52 5.43
N LEU A 61 17.78 -3.38 4.85
CA LEU A 61 16.38 -3.06 4.63
C LEU A 61 15.82 -3.95 3.51
N PRO A 62 14.68 -4.62 3.74
CA PRO A 62 14.08 -5.45 2.71
C PRO A 62 13.51 -4.58 1.58
N LYS A 63 13.77 -4.95 0.33
CA LYS A 63 13.24 -4.24 -0.84
C LYS A 63 11.84 -4.67 -1.26
N TYR A 64 11.35 -5.80 -0.77
CA TYR A 64 9.98 -6.23 -1.04
C TYR A 64 8.89 -5.33 -0.43
N HIS A 65 9.27 -4.37 0.43
CA HIS A 65 8.36 -3.44 1.06
C HIS A 65 9.00 -2.05 1.24
N SER A 66 8.58 -1.08 0.45
CA SER A 66 9.14 0.28 0.42
C SER A 66 9.10 1.02 1.76
N ASN A 67 8.10 0.74 2.60
CA ASN A 67 7.91 1.40 3.89
C ASN A 67 9.14 1.37 4.81
N PHE A 68 9.99 0.35 4.72
CA PHE A 68 11.24 0.30 5.49
C PHE A 68 12.23 1.36 5.03
N THR A 69 12.40 1.49 3.72
CA THR A 69 13.27 2.52 3.12
C THR A 69 12.70 3.90 3.36
N GLU A 70 11.41 4.11 3.17
CA GLU A 70 10.74 5.38 3.46
C GLU A 70 10.92 5.80 4.91
N CYS A 71 10.72 4.88 5.86
CA CYS A 71 10.91 5.12 7.28
C CYS A 71 12.36 5.53 7.60
N HIS A 72 13.33 4.82 7.02
CA HIS A 72 14.76 5.11 7.19
C HIS A 72 15.13 6.47 6.61
N THR A 73 14.68 6.77 5.40
CA THR A 73 14.94 8.05 4.72
C THR A 73 14.32 9.23 5.46
N ALA A 74 13.09 9.08 5.97
CA ALA A 74 12.47 10.12 6.79
C ALA A 74 13.25 10.39 8.08
N ALA A 75 13.74 9.34 8.74
CA ALA A 75 14.58 9.49 9.92
C ALA A 75 15.91 10.18 9.61
N GLU A 76 16.58 9.80 8.50
CA GLU A 76 17.81 10.46 8.06
C GLU A 76 17.60 11.95 7.74
N ALA A 77 16.47 12.29 7.10
CA ALA A 77 16.13 13.69 6.82
C ALA A 77 16.00 14.50 8.13
N LEU A 78 15.26 13.99 9.11
CA LEU A 78 15.14 14.61 10.42
C LEU A 78 16.49 14.73 11.13
N HIS A 79 17.33 13.69 11.04
CA HIS A 79 18.68 13.71 11.60
C HIS A 79 19.56 14.81 10.95
N ARG A 80 19.54 14.93 9.61
CA ARG A 80 20.27 15.97 8.86
C ARG A 80 19.79 17.38 9.22
N LEU A 81 18.50 17.54 9.58
CA LEU A 81 17.93 18.80 10.07
C LEU A 81 18.30 19.12 11.53
N GLY A 82 19.13 18.30 12.17
CA GLY A 82 19.68 18.56 13.48
C GLY A 82 18.91 17.97 14.66
N TYR A 83 17.98 17.06 14.42
CA TYR A 83 17.21 16.38 15.49
C TYR A 83 17.88 15.11 16.00
N SER A 84 17.72 14.83 17.30
CA SER A 84 17.78 13.49 17.85
C SER A 84 16.45 12.79 17.54
N VAL A 85 16.47 11.64 16.87
CA VAL A 85 15.27 11.01 16.32
C VAL A 85 14.89 9.78 17.15
N ASP A 86 13.68 9.80 17.70
CA ASP A 86 13.02 8.64 18.30
C ASP A 86 12.08 8.02 17.25
N CYS A 87 11.94 6.69 17.23
CA CYS A 87 11.02 6.00 16.33
C CYS A 87 10.03 5.13 17.13
N ALA A 88 8.74 5.45 16.99
CA ALA A 88 7.63 4.72 17.63
C ALA A 88 6.92 3.82 16.62
N SER A 89 6.51 2.63 17.08
CA SER A 89 5.62 1.77 16.31
C SER A 89 4.23 2.40 16.14
N ARG A 90 3.53 1.99 15.09
CA ARG A 90 2.20 2.52 14.71
C ARG A 90 1.17 2.55 15.85
N ASN A 91 1.23 1.58 16.76
CA ASN A 91 0.27 1.41 17.85
C ASN A 91 0.85 1.77 19.22
N LYS A 92 2.01 2.45 19.29
CA LYS A 92 2.62 2.83 20.56
C LYS A 92 1.75 3.86 21.27
N THR A 93 1.38 3.54 22.51
CA THR A 93 0.63 4.40 23.41
C THR A 93 1.54 4.99 24.52
N GLY A 94 1.03 5.95 25.28
CA GLY A 94 1.74 6.55 26.42
C GLY A 94 3.00 7.33 26.01
N ILE A 95 3.00 7.95 24.85
CA ILE A 95 4.08 8.84 24.40
C ILE A 95 3.86 10.22 25.00
N ASP A 96 4.89 10.79 25.61
CA ASP A 96 4.92 12.18 26.03
C ASP A 96 5.37 13.06 24.85
N TYR A 97 4.39 13.63 24.16
CA TYR A 97 4.63 14.44 22.95
C TYR A 97 5.23 15.81 23.28
N SER A 98 5.14 16.30 24.52
CA SER A 98 5.74 17.59 24.95
C SER A 98 7.26 17.61 24.85
N ARG A 99 7.87 16.45 24.69
CA ARG A 99 9.33 16.28 24.57
C ARG A 99 9.86 16.45 23.15
N TYR A 100 8.97 16.62 22.16
CA TYR A 100 9.36 16.65 20.76
C TYR A 100 9.04 18.00 20.13
N ASP A 101 9.98 18.49 19.33
CA ASP A 101 9.79 19.69 18.49
C ASP A 101 9.02 19.34 17.22
N VAL A 102 9.22 18.10 16.72
CA VAL A 102 8.58 17.61 15.49
C VAL A 102 8.01 16.21 15.72
N VAL A 103 6.80 15.98 15.23
CA VAL A 103 6.20 14.66 15.09
C VAL A 103 5.91 14.40 13.61
N PHE A 104 6.61 13.42 13.06
CA PHE A 104 6.42 12.95 11.68
C PHE A 104 5.74 11.59 11.70
N GLY A 105 4.72 11.37 10.90
CA GLY A 105 4.07 10.06 10.88
C GLY A 105 3.13 9.82 9.72
N ILE A 106 2.79 8.54 9.59
CA ILE A 106 1.76 8.06 8.67
C ILE A 106 0.41 7.93 9.39
N ASN A 107 -0.63 7.50 8.68
CA ASN A 107 -1.92 7.16 9.29
C ASN A 107 -1.75 6.00 10.29
N CYS A 108 -1.58 6.34 11.56
CA CYS A 108 -1.43 5.37 12.64
C CYS A 108 -1.82 5.96 14.01
N ALA A 109 -2.12 5.09 14.97
CA ALA A 109 -2.60 5.49 16.29
C ALA A 109 -1.58 6.36 17.05
N SER A 110 -0.28 6.05 16.95
CA SER A 110 0.77 6.85 17.61
C SER A 110 0.89 8.26 17.03
N TYR A 111 0.66 8.48 15.74
CA TYR A 111 0.62 9.81 15.17
C TYR A 111 -0.68 10.54 15.54
N ALA A 112 -1.83 9.87 15.42
CA ALA A 112 -3.13 10.43 15.79
C ALA A 112 -3.18 10.93 17.24
N ALA A 113 -2.58 10.18 18.16
CA ALA A 113 -2.54 10.56 19.57
C ALA A 113 -1.78 11.88 19.85
N SER A 114 -0.92 12.33 18.92
CA SER A 114 -0.23 13.62 19.07
C SER A 114 -1.18 14.81 19.03
N PHE A 115 -2.35 14.67 18.40
CA PHE A 115 -3.36 15.74 18.32
C PHE A 115 -4.22 15.87 19.58
N THR A 116 -4.35 14.78 20.33
CA THR A 116 -5.21 14.72 21.53
C THR A 116 -4.40 14.86 22.83
N ALA A 117 -3.08 14.87 22.76
CA ALA A 117 -2.23 15.01 23.91
C ALA A 117 -2.36 16.43 24.50
N ASP A 118 -2.52 16.52 25.82
CA ASP A 118 -2.48 17.77 26.57
C ASP A 118 -1.04 18.24 26.71
N ASN A 119 -0.56 18.93 25.67
CA ASN A 119 0.82 19.43 25.61
C ASN A 119 0.84 20.94 25.83
N LYS A 120 1.65 21.42 26.76
CA LYS A 120 1.88 22.85 26.94
C LYS A 120 2.55 23.50 25.74
N VAL A 121 3.40 22.73 25.05
CA VAL A 121 4.05 23.11 23.78
C VAL A 121 3.59 22.11 22.73
N GLN A 122 3.07 22.64 21.63
CA GLN A 122 2.62 21.79 20.52
C GLN A 122 3.78 21.53 19.57
N PRO A 123 4.08 20.25 19.26
CA PRO A 123 5.09 19.92 18.25
C PRO A 123 4.61 20.31 16.85
N LEU A 124 5.53 20.60 15.94
CA LEU A 124 5.24 20.66 14.51
C LEU A 124 4.86 19.27 14.01
N ARG A 125 3.68 19.12 13.40
CA ARG A 125 3.17 17.84 12.90
C ARG A 125 3.30 17.76 11.39
N ILE A 126 4.02 16.75 10.93
CA ILE A 126 4.20 16.46 9.50
C ILE A 126 3.52 15.12 9.21
N PHE A 127 2.47 15.16 8.40
CA PHE A 127 1.77 13.95 7.96
C PHE A 127 2.36 13.43 6.66
N TYR A 128 2.76 12.17 6.65
CA TYR A 128 3.19 11.45 5.45
C TYR A 128 2.03 10.63 4.90
N SER A 129 1.39 11.15 3.86
CA SER A 129 0.27 10.52 3.18
C SER A 129 0.78 9.51 2.15
N VAL A 130 0.53 8.23 2.42
CA VAL A 130 0.93 7.10 1.58
C VAL A 130 -0.26 6.42 0.91
N GLY A 131 -1.31 7.16 0.64
CA GLY A 131 -2.55 6.68 0.01
C GLY A 131 -3.24 7.81 -0.76
N ALA A 132 -4.11 7.45 -1.68
CA ALA A 132 -4.99 8.40 -2.34
C ALA A 132 -5.91 9.11 -1.35
N HIS A 133 -6.44 10.26 -1.75
CA HIS A 133 -7.38 11.01 -0.92
C HIS A 133 -8.56 10.14 -0.46
N THR A 134 -8.95 10.25 0.80
CA THR A 134 -9.94 9.37 1.44
C THR A 134 -11.28 9.34 0.69
N PHE A 135 -11.82 10.50 0.31
CA PHE A 135 -13.11 10.57 -0.37
C PHE A 135 -13.02 10.09 -1.83
N TYR A 136 -11.92 10.37 -2.51
CA TYR A 136 -11.65 9.81 -3.83
C TYR A 136 -11.64 8.27 -3.76
N ASN A 137 -10.91 7.69 -2.81
CA ASN A 137 -10.87 6.25 -2.60
C ASN A 137 -12.26 5.65 -2.31
N PHE A 138 -13.08 6.31 -1.50
CA PHE A 138 -14.45 5.85 -1.20
C PHE A 138 -15.33 5.83 -2.44
N ARG A 139 -15.31 6.92 -3.22
CA ARG A 139 -16.15 7.01 -4.44
C ARG A 139 -15.75 5.99 -5.48
N THR A 140 -14.46 5.87 -5.77
CA THR A 140 -13.95 4.90 -6.75
C THR A 140 -14.18 3.46 -6.31
N THR A 141 -13.99 3.15 -5.02
CA THR A 141 -14.29 1.83 -4.46
C THR A 141 -15.79 1.50 -4.56
N ALA A 142 -16.67 2.44 -4.24
CA ALA A 142 -18.11 2.24 -4.32
C ALA A 142 -18.56 2.03 -5.78
N ALA A 143 -18.09 2.85 -6.70
CA ALA A 143 -18.36 2.72 -8.14
C ALA A 143 -17.91 1.35 -8.66
N ARG A 144 -16.68 0.94 -8.32
CA ARG A 144 -16.10 -0.32 -8.74
C ARG A 144 -16.87 -1.53 -8.22
N ASN A 145 -17.28 -1.52 -6.95
CA ASN A 145 -18.09 -2.61 -6.41
C ASN A 145 -19.46 -2.70 -7.05
N LYS A 146 -20.09 -1.56 -7.35
CA LYS A 146 -21.38 -1.53 -8.07
C LYS A 146 -21.26 -2.16 -9.44
N GLU A 147 -20.22 -1.84 -10.15
CA GLU A 147 -19.95 -2.36 -11.49
C GLU A 147 -19.58 -3.86 -11.45
N PHE A 148 -18.72 -4.24 -10.52
CA PHE A 148 -18.38 -5.63 -10.29
C PHE A 148 -19.63 -6.48 -9.97
N PHE A 149 -20.53 -5.93 -9.14
CA PHE A 149 -21.81 -6.57 -8.86
C PHE A 149 -22.67 -6.73 -10.12
N ALA A 150 -22.71 -5.72 -10.97
CA ALA A 150 -23.47 -5.81 -12.24
C ALA A 150 -22.93 -6.93 -13.17
N ARG A 151 -21.62 -7.15 -13.20
CA ARG A 151 -20.99 -8.19 -14.03
C ARG A 151 -21.07 -9.60 -13.41
N HIS A 152 -20.95 -9.70 -12.09
CA HIS A 152 -20.74 -11.00 -11.42
C HIS A 152 -21.82 -11.38 -10.40
N ASN A 153 -22.80 -10.51 -10.16
CA ASN A 153 -23.80 -10.66 -9.07
C ASN A 153 -23.17 -11.03 -7.72
N SER A 154 -22.03 -10.37 -7.41
CA SER A 154 -21.23 -10.63 -6.21
C SER A 154 -20.55 -9.34 -5.71
N TRP A 155 -20.39 -9.24 -4.38
CA TRP A 155 -19.69 -8.12 -3.74
C TRP A 155 -18.35 -8.58 -3.18
N LEU A 156 -17.28 -7.84 -3.47
CA LEU A 156 -15.92 -8.14 -3.01
C LEU A 156 -15.31 -6.96 -2.21
N MET A 157 -16.06 -6.44 -1.25
CA MET A 157 -15.61 -5.31 -0.41
C MET A 157 -14.25 -5.54 0.26
N THR A 158 -13.93 -6.79 0.60
CA THR A 158 -12.63 -7.15 1.21
C THR A 158 -11.47 -7.11 0.23
N SER A 159 -11.75 -7.10 -1.07
CA SER A 159 -10.73 -6.98 -2.13
C SER A 159 -10.44 -5.52 -2.51
N CYS A 160 -11.05 -4.57 -1.81
CA CYS A 160 -10.76 -3.15 -1.92
C CYS A 160 -10.01 -2.69 -0.68
N HIS A 161 -9.11 -1.71 -0.86
CA HIS A 161 -8.39 -1.09 0.27
C HIS A 161 -9.30 -0.12 1.06
N TYR A 162 -10.57 -0.48 1.17
CA TYR A 162 -11.48 0.21 2.06
C TYR A 162 -11.29 -0.32 3.48
N VAL A 163 -10.74 0.50 4.35
CA VAL A 163 -10.62 0.19 5.78
C VAL A 163 -11.61 1.08 6.51
N PRO A 164 -12.59 0.52 7.23
CA PRO A 164 -13.39 1.30 8.17
C PRO A 164 -12.46 2.07 9.11
N GLY A 165 -12.59 3.40 9.19
CA GLY A 165 -11.67 4.25 9.94
C GLY A 165 -10.66 5.03 9.10
N ASN A 166 -10.60 4.88 7.79
CA ASN A 166 -9.78 5.72 6.91
C ASN A 166 -10.15 7.22 6.97
N GLY A 167 -11.28 7.59 7.55
CA GLY A 167 -11.58 8.97 7.91
C GLY A 167 -10.49 9.62 8.76
N MET A 168 -9.76 8.86 9.57
CA MET A 168 -8.61 9.38 10.31
C MET A 168 -7.51 9.91 9.39
N ASN A 169 -7.32 9.33 8.21
CA ASN A 169 -6.36 9.82 7.21
C ASN A 169 -6.71 11.26 6.79
N TYR A 170 -7.98 11.54 6.53
CA TYR A 170 -8.48 12.87 6.23
C TYR A 170 -8.20 13.85 7.37
N TYR A 171 -8.58 13.50 8.61
CA TYR A 171 -8.34 14.39 9.75
C TYR A 171 -6.84 14.65 9.98
N MET A 172 -5.99 13.65 9.85
CA MET A 172 -4.54 13.83 9.98
C MET A 172 -4.00 14.77 8.91
N SER A 173 -4.47 14.67 7.67
CA SER A 173 -4.13 15.61 6.60
C SER A 173 -4.57 17.03 6.94
N GLN A 174 -5.83 17.20 7.39
CA GLN A 174 -6.37 18.52 7.71
C GLN A 174 -5.71 19.19 8.91
N LEU A 175 -5.42 18.43 9.97
CA LEU A 175 -4.94 18.96 11.25
C LEU A 175 -3.41 19.10 11.32
N SER A 176 -2.66 18.51 10.40
CA SER A 176 -1.20 18.64 10.37
C SER A 176 -0.74 19.99 9.86
N ASP A 177 0.40 20.44 10.36
CA ASP A 177 1.02 21.71 9.93
C ASP A 177 1.61 21.62 8.51
N ALA A 178 2.05 20.41 8.12
CA ALA A 178 2.51 20.10 6.77
C ALA A 178 2.12 18.69 6.37
N VAL A 179 1.93 18.48 5.06
CA VAL A 179 1.62 17.18 4.47
C VAL A 179 2.63 16.87 3.38
N ILE A 180 3.25 15.69 3.46
CA ILE A 180 4.03 15.13 2.36
C ILE A 180 3.18 14.03 1.73
N SER A 181 2.77 14.22 0.47
CA SER A 181 1.98 13.24 -0.27
C SER A 181 2.90 12.45 -1.19
N LEU A 182 2.95 11.12 -0.98
CA LEU A 182 3.70 10.24 -1.88
C LEU A 182 2.92 10.06 -3.19
N GLY A 183 3.54 10.44 -4.31
CA GLY A 183 2.94 10.36 -5.65
C GLY A 183 3.15 11.65 -6.44
N ASP A 184 2.37 11.84 -7.48
CA ASP A 184 2.46 12.99 -8.38
C ASP A 184 1.44 14.11 -8.08
N SER A 185 1.35 15.06 -9.03
CA SER A 185 0.42 16.19 -8.94
C SER A 185 -1.05 15.76 -8.92
N PHE A 186 -1.41 14.60 -9.46
CA PHE A 186 -2.78 14.10 -9.48
C PHE A 186 -3.33 13.89 -8.04
N LEU A 187 -2.48 13.47 -7.10
CA LEU A 187 -2.87 13.33 -5.70
C LEU A 187 -3.16 14.69 -5.04
N VAL A 188 -2.39 15.71 -5.37
CA VAL A 188 -2.66 17.08 -4.90
C VAL A 188 -3.97 17.60 -5.50
N GLN A 189 -4.22 17.35 -6.80
CA GLN A 189 -5.49 17.71 -7.44
C GLN A 189 -6.69 16.99 -6.81
N GLN A 190 -6.55 15.74 -6.38
CA GLN A 190 -7.59 15.07 -5.60
C GLN A 190 -7.91 15.82 -4.30
N MET A 191 -6.90 16.29 -3.58
CA MET A 191 -7.07 17.06 -2.35
C MET A 191 -7.77 18.40 -2.64
N GLU A 192 -7.31 19.12 -3.67
CA GLU A 192 -7.94 20.40 -4.10
C GLU A 192 -9.40 20.22 -4.47
N SER A 193 -9.73 19.17 -5.23
CA SER A 193 -11.10 18.89 -5.66
C SER A 193 -12.05 18.55 -4.50
N GLU A 194 -11.52 18.13 -3.36
CA GLU A 194 -12.26 17.86 -2.13
C GLU A 194 -12.28 19.06 -1.17
N GLY A 195 -11.66 20.18 -1.55
CA GLY A 195 -11.65 21.41 -0.75
C GLY A 195 -10.58 21.44 0.34
N ASP A 196 -9.54 20.59 0.22
CA ASP A 196 -8.41 20.59 1.16
C ASP A 196 -7.53 21.83 0.96
N ASP A 197 -6.94 22.32 2.05
CA ASP A 197 -5.86 23.30 1.98
C ASP A 197 -4.57 22.64 1.48
N THR A 198 -4.28 22.83 0.19
CA THR A 198 -3.08 22.26 -0.46
C THR A 198 -1.85 23.16 -0.34
N THR A 199 -1.96 24.35 0.25
CA THR A 199 -0.79 25.24 0.45
C THR A 199 0.29 24.62 1.34
N LYS A 200 -0.11 23.71 2.24
CA LYS A 200 0.77 22.94 3.14
C LYS A 200 1.16 21.57 2.60
N VAL A 201 0.71 21.19 1.38
CA VAL A 201 0.96 19.89 0.78
C VAL A 201 2.15 19.94 -0.16
N LYS A 202 3.08 19.00 0.02
CA LYS A 202 4.19 18.78 -0.89
C LYS A 202 4.10 17.39 -1.49
N ALA A 203 3.91 17.28 -2.80
CA ALA A 203 4.03 16.03 -3.52
C ALA A 203 5.49 15.56 -3.53
N LEU A 204 5.70 14.28 -3.29
CA LEU A 204 6.99 13.63 -3.34
C LEU A 204 6.90 12.45 -4.32
N PRO A 205 7.65 12.46 -5.42
CA PRO A 205 7.64 11.35 -6.37
C PRO A 205 7.93 10.02 -5.68
N ALA A 206 7.18 9.00 -6.05
CA ALA A 206 7.47 7.65 -5.61
C ALA A 206 8.78 7.15 -6.25
N PHE A 207 9.40 6.18 -5.62
CA PHE A 207 10.69 5.64 -6.05
C PHE A 207 10.56 4.16 -6.42
N HIS A 208 11.58 3.63 -7.07
CA HIS A 208 11.74 2.21 -7.32
C HIS A 208 13.10 1.71 -6.85
N PHE A 209 13.21 0.42 -6.62
CA PHE A 209 14.49 -0.24 -6.37
C PHE A 209 15.08 -0.71 -7.69
N LYS A 210 16.28 -0.24 -8.02
CA LYS A 210 17.01 -0.80 -9.15
C LYS A 210 17.64 -2.13 -8.72
N VAL A 211 17.11 -3.24 -9.22
CA VAL A 211 17.54 -4.60 -8.87
C VAL A 211 18.08 -5.36 -10.08
N CYS A 212 17.65 -4.98 -11.28
CA CYS A 212 18.22 -5.48 -12.54
C CYS A 212 18.27 -4.36 -13.58
N THR A 213 18.97 -4.60 -14.66
CA THR A 213 19.03 -3.67 -15.79
C THR A 213 18.06 -4.17 -16.86
N PRO A 214 17.16 -3.31 -17.38
CA PRO A 214 16.32 -3.66 -18.51
C PRO A 214 17.16 -4.15 -19.69
N ASP A 215 16.70 -5.18 -20.37
CA ASP A 215 17.33 -5.64 -21.61
C ASP A 215 17.01 -4.64 -22.74
N GLU A 216 18.00 -3.83 -23.13
CA GLU A 216 17.88 -2.84 -24.20
C GLU A 216 17.60 -3.48 -25.59
N LYS A 217 17.87 -4.78 -25.73
CA LYS A 217 17.65 -5.55 -26.95
C LYS A 217 16.39 -6.42 -26.88
N LYS A 218 15.51 -6.16 -25.92
CA LYS A 218 14.28 -6.93 -25.77
C LYS A 218 13.48 -6.95 -27.07
N ASP A 219 13.23 -8.15 -27.56
CA ASP A 219 12.42 -8.34 -28.77
C ASP A 219 10.93 -8.28 -28.44
N PHE A 220 10.33 -7.11 -28.62
CA PHE A 220 8.92 -6.90 -28.39
C PHE A 220 8.02 -7.74 -29.33
N SER A 221 8.51 -8.20 -30.48
CA SER A 221 7.72 -9.08 -31.34
C SER A 221 7.40 -10.41 -30.66
N GLN A 222 8.25 -10.87 -29.76
CA GLN A 222 8.11 -12.12 -29.01
C GLN A 222 7.27 -11.99 -27.74
N CYS A 223 7.23 -10.80 -27.13
CA CYS A 223 6.61 -10.61 -25.81
C CYS A 223 5.41 -9.63 -25.81
N ARG A 224 5.08 -9.01 -26.95
CA ARG A 224 3.99 -8.01 -27.04
C ARG A 224 2.60 -8.53 -26.63
N ASN A 225 2.38 -9.85 -26.69
CA ASN A 225 1.13 -10.47 -26.30
C ASN A 225 1.16 -10.99 -24.86
N ASN A 226 2.28 -10.81 -24.15
CA ASN A 226 2.39 -11.20 -22.75
C ASN A 226 2.20 -9.97 -21.86
N ILE A 227 1.17 -10.03 -21.03
CA ILE A 227 0.74 -8.98 -20.12
C ILE A 227 1.17 -9.36 -18.70
N LEU A 228 1.80 -8.44 -18.00
CA LEU A 228 2.11 -8.57 -16.58
C LEU A 228 1.11 -7.76 -15.75
N TRP A 229 0.49 -8.40 -14.79
CA TRP A 229 -0.12 -7.75 -13.63
C TRP A 229 0.78 -8.02 -12.41
N PHE A 230 1.25 -6.95 -11.75
CA PHE A 230 2.16 -7.04 -10.61
C PHE A 230 1.60 -6.26 -9.43
N GLY A 231 1.21 -6.96 -8.36
CA GLY A 231 0.58 -6.32 -7.22
C GLY A 231 0.55 -7.19 -5.97
N SER A 232 0.08 -6.61 -4.86
CA SER A 232 -0.11 -7.29 -3.59
C SER A 232 -1.61 -7.55 -3.34
N SER A 233 -2.08 -7.45 -2.09
CA SER A 233 -3.51 -7.51 -1.73
C SER A 233 -4.32 -6.35 -2.31
N GLY A 234 -5.65 -6.47 -2.31
CA GLY A 234 -6.56 -5.53 -2.95
C GLY A 234 -6.78 -5.89 -4.43
N MET A 235 -7.19 -7.14 -4.72
CA MET A 235 -7.28 -7.64 -6.09
C MET A 235 -8.26 -6.82 -6.93
N LEU A 236 -9.45 -6.52 -6.39
CA LEU A 236 -10.44 -5.68 -7.05
C LEU A 236 -9.97 -4.22 -7.14
N HIS A 237 -9.35 -3.73 -6.05
CA HIS A 237 -8.81 -2.38 -5.98
C HIS A 237 -7.71 -2.14 -7.04
N LYS A 238 -6.87 -3.14 -7.27
CA LYS A 238 -5.77 -3.11 -8.25
C LYS A 238 -6.16 -3.60 -9.64
N GLY A 239 -7.45 -3.85 -9.87
CA GLY A 239 -8.01 -4.23 -11.17
C GLY A 239 -7.58 -5.59 -11.70
N LEU A 240 -7.22 -6.55 -10.82
CA LEU A 240 -6.88 -7.90 -11.26
C LEU A 240 -8.06 -8.61 -11.91
N ASP A 241 -9.29 -8.32 -11.49
CA ASP A 241 -10.50 -8.83 -12.12
C ASP A 241 -10.62 -8.39 -13.59
N ILE A 242 -10.30 -7.12 -13.89
CA ILE A 242 -10.28 -6.61 -15.28
C ILE A 242 -9.23 -7.34 -16.11
N ALA A 243 -8.02 -7.50 -15.54
CA ALA A 243 -6.93 -8.19 -16.23
C ALA A 243 -7.29 -9.65 -16.55
N ILE A 244 -7.95 -10.34 -15.61
CA ILE A 244 -8.39 -11.74 -15.80
C ILE A 244 -9.53 -11.80 -16.80
N ASP A 245 -10.57 -10.97 -16.68
CA ASP A 245 -11.71 -10.98 -17.58
C ASP A 245 -11.25 -10.67 -19.00
N PHE A 246 -10.36 -9.66 -19.19
CA PHE A 246 -9.72 -9.39 -20.47
C PHE A 246 -8.98 -10.61 -21.06
N ALA A 247 -8.16 -11.29 -20.26
CA ALA A 247 -7.41 -12.45 -20.73
C ALA A 247 -8.32 -13.63 -21.10
N LEU A 248 -9.44 -13.79 -20.39
CA LEU A 248 -10.45 -14.83 -20.71
C LEU A 248 -11.17 -14.57 -22.03
N GLU A 249 -11.43 -13.31 -22.36
CA GLU A 249 -12.07 -12.88 -23.60
C GLU A 249 -11.10 -12.83 -24.79
N HIS A 250 -9.80 -12.69 -24.51
CA HIS A 250 -8.75 -12.49 -25.51
C HIS A 250 -7.65 -13.56 -25.40
N PRO A 251 -7.89 -14.80 -25.84
CA PRO A 251 -6.96 -15.92 -25.66
C PRO A 251 -5.62 -15.79 -26.38
N GLN A 252 -5.48 -14.84 -27.30
CA GLN A 252 -4.21 -14.50 -27.96
C GLN A 252 -3.22 -13.79 -27.05
N PHE A 253 -3.66 -13.25 -25.89
CA PHE A 253 -2.81 -12.68 -24.88
C PHE A 253 -2.56 -13.67 -23.74
N THR A 254 -1.35 -13.68 -23.21
CA THR A 254 -1.02 -14.44 -21.99
C THR A 254 -0.91 -13.47 -20.83
N LEU A 255 -1.67 -13.70 -19.77
CA LEU A 255 -1.62 -12.90 -18.53
C LEU A 255 -0.73 -13.59 -17.51
N HIS A 256 0.34 -12.89 -17.12
CA HIS A 256 1.22 -13.27 -16.01
C HIS A 256 0.79 -12.51 -14.75
N ILE A 257 0.42 -13.23 -13.70
CA ILE A 257 -0.02 -12.66 -12.43
C ILE A 257 1.04 -12.88 -11.37
N CYS A 258 1.71 -11.80 -10.96
CA CYS A 258 2.64 -11.78 -9.84
C CYS A 258 2.01 -11.09 -8.65
N GLY A 259 1.81 -11.83 -7.56
CA GLY A 259 1.25 -11.32 -6.32
C GLY A 259 0.36 -12.29 -5.59
N GLY A 260 -0.02 -11.93 -4.37
CA GLY A 260 -0.65 -12.84 -3.45
C GLY A 260 -2.14 -12.63 -3.26
N SER A 261 -2.98 -13.44 -3.88
CA SER A 261 -4.42 -13.48 -3.60
C SER A 261 -4.81 -14.39 -2.41
N ARG A 262 -3.83 -14.96 -1.69
CA ARG A 262 -4.09 -16.01 -0.68
C ARG A 262 -5.07 -15.60 0.42
N GLN A 263 -5.16 -14.32 0.72
CA GLN A 263 -5.99 -13.80 1.82
C GLN A 263 -7.39 -13.35 1.36
N GLU A 264 -7.65 -13.26 0.05
CA GLU A 264 -8.90 -12.76 -0.50
C GLU A 264 -9.78 -13.92 -0.97
N LYS A 265 -10.43 -14.57 0.00
CA LYS A 265 -11.20 -15.79 -0.21
C LYS A 265 -12.29 -15.63 -1.30
N GLY A 266 -13.11 -14.59 -1.21
CA GLY A 266 -14.21 -14.37 -2.18
C GLY A 266 -13.71 -14.16 -3.61
N PHE A 267 -12.62 -13.41 -3.80
CA PHE A 267 -11.99 -13.23 -5.11
C PHE A 267 -11.50 -14.57 -5.68
N ARG A 268 -10.85 -15.38 -4.84
CA ARG A 268 -10.35 -16.69 -5.25
C ARG A 268 -11.47 -17.68 -5.59
N GLU A 269 -12.55 -17.68 -4.81
CA GLU A 269 -13.71 -18.56 -5.07
C GLU A 269 -14.33 -18.27 -6.43
N LEU A 270 -14.37 -16.99 -6.82
CA LEU A 270 -14.93 -16.58 -8.11
C LEU A 270 -13.98 -16.85 -9.29
N TYR A 271 -12.71 -16.49 -9.16
CA TYR A 271 -11.78 -16.47 -10.30
C TYR A 271 -10.93 -17.74 -10.46
N MET A 272 -10.55 -18.44 -9.37
CA MET A 272 -9.69 -19.62 -9.49
C MET A 272 -10.27 -20.74 -10.37
N PRO A 273 -11.58 -21.04 -10.37
CA PRO A 273 -12.16 -22.02 -11.30
C PRO A 273 -11.99 -21.57 -12.78
N LYS A 274 -12.13 -20.28 -13.06
CA LYS A 274 -11.97 -19.72 -14.40
C LYS A 274 -10.50 -19.77 -14.84
N ILE A 275 -9.58 -19.32 -13.99
CA ILE A 275 -8.12 -19.32 -14.23
C ILE A 275 -7.61 -20.74 -14.51
N LYS A 276 -8.05 -21.74 -13.74
CA LYS A 276 -7.63 -23.14 -13.95
C LYS A 276 -8.08 -23.74 -15.29
N LYS A 277 -9.14 -23.20 -15.88
CA LYS A 277 -9.64 -23.63 -17.20
C LYS A 277 -8.97 -22.86 -18.34
N ALA A 278 -8.44 -21.68 -18.06
CA ALA A 278 -7.79 -20.84 -19.03
C ALA A 278 -6.38 -21.33 -19.31
N GLY A 279 -6.04 -21.53 -20.58
CA GLY A 279 -4.68 -21.94 -21.00
C GLY A 279 -3.69 -20.77 -21.09
N ASN A 280 -4.18 -19.54 -20.95
CA ASN A 280 -3.43 -18.29 -21.20
C ASN A 280 -3.25 -17.43 -19.93
N ILE A 281 -3.45 -17.97 -18.74
CA ILE A 281 -3.22 -17.26 -17.48
C ILE A 281 -2.21 -18.03 -16.62
N VAL A 282 -1.09 -17.38 -16.33
CA VAL A 282 0.02 -17.93 -15.54
C VAL A 282 0.10 -17.25 -14.18
N MET A 283 -0.04 -18.01 -13.12
CA MET A 283 0.05 -17.50 -11.75
C MET A 283 1.42 -17.82 -11.14
N HIS A 284 2.22 -16.79 -10.91
CA HIS A 284 3.53 -16.91 -10.26
C HIS A 284 3.42 -16.88 -8.71
N GLY A 285 2.36 -16.30 -8.17
CA GLY A 285 2.26 -16.05 -6.73
C GLY A 285 3.12 -14.85 -6.30
N PHE A 286 3.64 -14.88 -5.07
CA PHE A 286 4.55 -13.84 -4.59
C PHE A 286 5.90 -14.00 -5.29
N VAL A 287 6.33 -12.95 -5.97
CA VAL A 287 7.63 -12.85 -6.63
C VAL A 287 8.44 -11.76 -5.93
N ASP A 288 9.59 -12.12 -5.38
CA ASP A 288 10.52 -11.17 -4.79
C ASP A 288 11.23 -10.41 -5.90
N ILE A 289 11.25 -9.08 -5.82
CA ILE A 289 11.88 -8.24 -6.84
C ILE A 289 13.40 -8.45 -6.96
N GLU A 290 14.05 -8.98 -5.93
CA GLU A 290 15.49 -9.34 -5.97
C GLU A 290 15.74 -10.74 -6.51
N SER A 291 14.70 -11.49 -6.88
CA SER A 291 14.83 -12.87 -7.39
C SER A 291 15.10 -12.92 -8.89
N LYS A 292 15.73 -14.04 -9.32
CA LYS A 292 15.87 -14.37 -10.75
C LYS A 292 14.49 -14.48 -11.42
N GLU A 293 13.49 -15.03 -10.73
CA GLU A 293 12.13 -15.18 -11.23
C GLU A 293 11.53 -13.82 -11.65
N PHE A 294 11.78 -12.76 -10.87
CA PHE A 294 11.34 -11.41 -11.24
C PHE A 294 11.94 -10.98 -12.58
N ALA A 295 13.26 -11.13 -12.77
CA ALA A 295 13.92 -10.79 -14.03
C ALA A 295 13.39 -11.62 -15.20
N ASP A 296 13.17 -12.92 -14.98
CA ASP A 296 12.66 -13.84 -16.01
C ASP A 296 11.23 -13.47 -16.44
N VAL A 297 10.36 -13.07 -15.51
CA VAL A 297 9.00 -12.59 -15.83
C VAL A 297 9.06 -11.27 -16.58
N LEU A 298 9.91 -10.33 -16.16
CA LEU A 298 10.07 -9.06 -16.87
C LEU A 298 10.55 -9.27 -18.32
N ALA A 299 11.45 -10.21 -18.54
CA ALA A 299 11.94 -10.52 -19.90
C ALA A 299 10.84 -11.08 -20.81
N GLN A 300 9.90 -11.86 -20.26
CA GLN A 300 8.82 -12.50 -21.01
C GLN A 300 7.66 -11.56 -21.35
N CYS A 301 7.44 -10.46 -20.59
CA CYS A 301 6.27 -9.61 -20.74
C CYS A 301 6.58 -8.33 -21.49
N GLY A 302 5.72 -7.93 -22.43
CA GLY A 302 5.83 -6.68 -23.18
C GLY A 302 4.97 -5.55 -22.62
N ILE A 303 3.91 -5.88 -21.90
CA ILE A 303 2.90 -4.94 -21.39
C ILE A 303 2.82 -5.09 -19.88
N LEU A 304 2.78 -3.96 -19.16
CA LEU A 304 2.39 -3.89 -17.77
C LEU A 304 0.97 -3.33 -17.67
N LEU A 305 0.02 -4.12 -17.17
CA LEU A 305 -1.36 -3.69 -17.00
C LEU A 305 -1.63 -3.36 -15.53
N ASN A 306 -1.95 -2.11 -15.24
CA ASN A 306 -2.28 -1.65 -13.89
C ASN A 306 -3.54 -0.76 -13.87
N PRO A 307 -4.75 -1.35 -13.93
CA PRO A 307 -6.01 -0.61 -13.86
C PRO A 307 -6.43 -0.37 -12.40
N SER A 308 -5.55 0.21 -11.58
CA SER A 308 -5.80 0.45 -10.16
C SER A 308 -6.77 1.61 -9.93
N LEU A 309 -7.63 1.49 -8.89
CA LEU A 309 -8.64 2.50 -8.57
C LEU A 309 -8.07 3.74 -7.90
N SER A 310 -7.17 3.55 -6.95
CA SER A 310 -6.61 4.63 -6.14
C SER A 310 -5.36 4.19 -5.39
N GLU A 311 -4.22 4.60 -5.88
CA GLU A 311 -2.90 4.36 -5.28
C GLU A 311 -2.25 5.69 -4.93
N SER A 312 -1.13 5.65 -4.23
CA SER A 312 -0.22 6.78 -4.11
C SER A 312 1.14 6.37 -4.65
N GLY A 313 1.39 6.71 -5.91
CA GLY A 313 2.67 6.47 -6.56
C GLY A 313 3.01 5.02 -6.88
N ALA A 314 2.10 4.07 -6.68
CA ALA A 314 2.15 2.67 -7.16
C ALA A 314 3.57 2.07 -7.27
N VAL A 315 4.32 2.01 -6.16
CA VAL A 315 5.73 1.56 -6.10
C VAL A 315 5.95 0.19 -6.78
N ALA A 316 4.96 -0.71 -6.71
CA ALA A 316 5.02 -1.99 -7.41
C ALA A 316 5.14 -1.82 -8.94
N VAL A 317 4.39 -0.87 -9.51
CA VAL A 317 4.45 -0.50 -10.93
C VAL A 317 5.81 0.08 -11.27
N LEU A 318 6.29 1.02 -10.47
CA LEU A 318 7.61 1.64 -10.67
C LEU A 318 8.75 0.63 -10.58
N ASN A 319 8.66 -0.36 -9.69
CA ASN A 319 9.65 -1.44 -9.63
C ASN A 319 9.68 -2.27 -10.93
N VAL A 320 8.52 -2.51 -11.55
CA VAL A 320 8.47 -3.20 -12.85
C VAL A 320 9.05 -2.33 -13.95
N LEU A 321 8.63 -1.07 -14.06
CA LEU A 321 9.07 -0.16 -15.11
C LEU A 321 10.55 0.20 -15.01
N GLY A 322 11.07 0.41 -13.80
CA GLY A 322 12.47 0.75 -13.58
C GLY A 322 13.44 -0.41 -13.80
N ASN A 323 12.95 -1.66 -13.87
CA ASN A 323 13.77 -2.87 -14.01
C ASN A 323 13.45 -3.68 -15.28
N GLY A 324 12.34 -3.37 -15.97
CA GLY A 324 11.94 -4.08 -17.19
C GLY A 324 11.49 -3.11 -18.27
N ALA A 325 11.78 -3.42 -19.52
CA ALA A 325 11.28 -2.70 -20.66
C ALA A 325 9.85 -3.19 -20.97
N LEU A 326 8.84 -2.64 -20.29
CA LEU A 326 7.43 -2.94 -20.53
C LEU A 326 6.68 -1.64 -20.87
N MET A 327 5.71 -1.74 -21.76
CA MET A 327 4.79 -0.65 -22.05
C MET A 327 3.71 -0.59 -20.95
N PRO A 328 3.60 0.48 -20.15
CA PRO A 328 2.55 0.58 -19.16
C PRO A 328 1.19 0.91 -19.79
N VAL A 329 0.17 0.14 -19.42
CA VAL A 329 -1.24 0.44 -19.62
C VAL A 329 -1.85 0.61 -18.23
N TYR A 330 -2.27 1.82 -17.90
CA TYR A 330 -2.58 2.20 -16.53
C TYR A 330 -3.77 3.15 -16.44
N SER A 331 -4.40 3.21 -15.27
CA SER A 331 -5.44 4.18 -14.95
C SER A 331 -4.86 5.36 -14.18
N LYS A 332 -5.53 6.52 -14.19
CA LYS A 332 -5.21 7.67 -13.30
C LYS A 332 -5.12 7.28 -11.83
N GLY A 333 -5.91 6.29 -11.43
CA GLY A 333 -5.90 5.78 -10.07
C GLY A 333 -4.55 5.22 -9.58
N THR A 334 -3.57 5.01 -10.46
CA THR A 334 -2.20 4.63 -10.04
C THR A 334 -1.49 5.73 -9.26
N GLY A 335 -1.89 7.00 -9.42
CA GLY A 335 -1.19 8.16 -8.85
C GLY A 335 0.19 8.37 -9.47
N LEU A 336 0.36 7.99 -10.74
CA LEU A 336 1.58 8.16 -11.54
C LEU A 336 1.24 8.89 -12.83
N ASP A 337 2.07 9.85 -13.20
CA ASP A 337 2.08 10.45 -14.53
C ASP A 337 3.08 9.70 -15.43
N LEU A 338 2.56 8.87 -16.32
CA LEU A 338 3.33 8.07 -17.26
C LEU A 338 2.95 8.40 -18.74
N ALA A 339 2.33 9.58 -18.97
CA ALA A 339 1.77 9.95 -20.27
C ALA A 339 2.79 9.88 -21.42
N ASP A 340 4.06 10.21 -21.14
CA ASP A 340 5.12 10.15 -22.16
C ASP A 340 5.62 8.73 -22.46
N THR A 341 5.25 7.73 -21.65
CA THR A 341 5.83 6.38 -21.73
C THR A 341 4.80 5.27 -21.82
N GLY A 342 3.52 5.58 -21.69
CA GLY A 342 2.46 4.58 -21.60
C GLY A 342 1.12 5.00 -22.13
N ILE A 343 0.13 4.13 -21.95
CA ILE A 343 -1.26 4.36 -22.34
C ILE A 343 -2.10 4.52 -21.08
N GLU A 344 -2.61 5.72 -20.85
CA GLU A 344 -3.59 5.96 -19.79
C GLU A 344 -4.99 5.53 -20.28
N VAL A 345 -5.66 4.71 -19.47
CA VAL A 345 -7.06 4.34 -19.68
C VAL A 345 -7.95 5.19 -18.79
N SER A 346 -8.88 5.92 -19.38
CA SER A 346 -9.74 6.88 -18.69
C SER A 346 -10.85 6.22 -17.88
N GLU A 347 -11.31 5.05 -18.32
CA GLU A 347 -12.37 4.28 -17.66
C GLU A 347 -11.87 2.88 -17.39
N VAL A 348 -12.00 2.47 -16.13
CA VAL A 348 -11.65 1.13 -15.65
C VAL A 348 -12.99 0.41 -15.38
N THR A 349 -13.67 0.10 -16.49
CA THR A 349 -14.98 -0.56 -16.50
C THR A 349 -14.88 -2.00 -16.98
#